data_0aa6934343289dc722c3fcd885ec7703
#
_entry.id   0aa6934343289dc722c3fcd885ec7703
#
_cell.length_a   1.000
_cell.length_b   1.000
_cell.length_c   1.000
_cell.angle_alpha   90.00
_cell.angle_beta   90.00
_cell.angle_gamma   90.00
#
_symmetry.space_group_name_H-M   'P 1'
#
loop_
_entity.id
_entity.type
_entity.pdbx_description
1 polymer ?
#
loop_
_entity_poly.entity_id
_entity_poly.type
_entity_poly.pdbx_seq_one_letter_code
_entity_poly.pdbx_strand_id
1 'polypeptide(L)'
;MEISEPTIVTCPECGQKTRIRSAAEGVPHCPKCGAALPWLTHSGTSDFASVVEKSPIPVLIDFWAPWCGPCRIVAPAVERLSNELAGRLKAVKVNTDLEPGLQERFGIRGIPTLVLMDDGMERDRITGAMSADALRKWVEPRLPVASKSRVTDQ
;
A
#
# COMPACT_ATOMS: atom_id res chain seq x y z
N MET A 1 20.28 3.17 9.83
CA MET A 1 19.02 2.49 10.01
C MET A 1 17.86 3.43 9.78
N GLU A 2 17.25 3.29 8.66
CA GLU A 2 16.19 4.20 8.24
C GLU A 2 14.82 3.61 8.52
N ILE A 3 13.94 4.37 9.11
CA ILE A 3 12.55 3.99 9.28
C ILE A 3 11.72 4.95 8.46
N SER A 4 10.78 4.41 7.69
CA SER A 4 9.92 5.25 6.86
C SER A 4 9.18 6.26 7.71
N GLU A 5 9.15 7.49 7.24
CA GLU A 5 8.55 8.57 8.00
C GLU A 5 7.03 8.51 7.96
N PRO A 6 6.36 9.01 8.99
CA PRO A 6 4.91 9.08 8.97
C PRO A 6 4.41 9.95 7.83
N THR A 7 3.25 9.63 7.34
CA THR A 7 2.60 10.36 6.26
C THR A 7 1.42 11.14 6.81
N ILE A 8 1.25 12.38 6.35
CA ILE A 8 0.10 13.16 6.74
C ILE A 8 -0.97 13.00 5.67
N VAL A 9 -2.16 12.57 6.09
CA VAL A 9 -3.27 12.39 5.16
C VAL A 9 -4.44 13.27 5.58
N THR A 10 -5.26 13.62 4.60
CA THR A 10 -6.47 14.39 4.85
C THR A 10 -7.65 13.43 4.82
N CYS A 11 -8.44 13.43 5.88
CA CYS A 11 -9.60 12.55 5.95
C CYS A 11 -10.57 12.88 4.81
N PRO A 12 -10.95 11.90 3.99
CA PRO A 12 -11.86 12.17 2.88
C PRO A 12 -13.27 12.51 3.33
N GLU A 13 -13.62 12.23 4.58
CA GLU A 13 -14.97 12.48 5.07
C GLU A 13 -15.09 13.81 5.77
N CYS A 14 -14.12 14.21 6.58
CA CYS A 14 -14.27 15.43 7.37
C CYS A 14 -13.15 16.45 7.17
N GLY A 15 -12.12 16.12 6.41
CA GLY A 15 -11.05 17.06 6.10
C GLY A 15 -9.97 17.18 7.17
N GLN A 16 -10.09 16.44 8.27
CA GLN A 16 -9.08 16.49 9.33
C GLN A 16 -7.76 15.91 8.83
N LYS A 17 -6.66 16.60 9.12
CA LYS A 17 -5.33 16.10 8.78
C LYS A 17 -4.81 15.24 9.91
N THR A 18 -4.25 14.10 9.58
CA THR A 18 -3.80 13.13 10.56
C THR A 18 -2.48 12.53 10.13
N ARG A 19 -1.59 12.33 11.08
CA ARG A 19 -0.31 11.67 10.84
C ARG A 19 -0.52 10.16 10.97
N ILE A 20 -0.09 9.42 9.97
CA ILE A 20 -0.26 7.98 9.94
C ILE A 20 1.10 7.32 9.92
N ARG A 21 1.31 6.35 10.78
CA ARG A 21 2.56 5.61 10.85
C ARG A 21 2.58 4.53 9.76
N SER A 22 3.77 4.35 9.17
CA SER A 22 3.95 3.30 8.17
C SER A 22 3.73 1.92 8.75
N ALA A 23 4.15 1.70 9.99
CA ALA A 23 4.10 0.39 10.62
C ALA A 23 3.07 0.35 11.75
N ALA A 24 1.97 1.07 11.60
CA ALA A 24 0.91 1.05 12.61
C ALA A 24 0.35 -0.36 12.75
N GLU A 25 0.04 -0.75 13.98
CA GLU A 25 -0.47 -2.09 14.25
C GLU A 25 -1.94 -2.23 13.91
N GLY A 26 -2.67 -1.12 13.88
CA GLY A 26 -4.08 -1.14 13.54
C GLY A 26 -4.34 -0.32 12.29
N VAL A 27 -5.51 -0.52 11.71
CA VAL A 27 -5.92 0.25 10.54
C VAL A 27 -6.16 1.70 10.95
N PRO A 28 -5.55 2.66 10.24
CA PRO A 28 -5.72 4.06 10.64
C PRO A 28 -7.14 4.56 10.48
N HIS A 29 -7.62 5.27 11.48
CA HIS A 29 -8.93 5.89 11.46
C HIS A 29 -8.80 7.35 11.85
N CYS A 30 -9.70 8.16 11.33
CA CYS A 30 -9.70 9.57 11.64
C CYS A 30 -10.05 9.79 13.12
N PRO A 31 -9.20 10.50 13.88
CA PRO A 31 -9.51 10.72 15.30
C PRO A 31 -10.70 11.63 15.51
N LYS A 32 -11.11 12.36 14.48
CA LYS A 32 -12.23 13.27 14.62
C LYS A 32 -13.57 12.63 14.26
N CYS A 33 -13.63 11.92 13.13
CA CYS A 33 -14.91 11.36 12.68
C CYS A 33 -14.96 9.84 12.63
N GLY A 34 -13.82 9.15 12.84
CA GLY A 34 -13.81 7.70 12.88
C GLY A 34 -13.71 7.00 11.55
N ALA A 35 -13.72 7.74 10.44
CA ALA A 35 -13.64 7.13 9.12
C ALA A 35 -12.30 6.46 8.90
N ALA A 36 -12.28 5.38 8.13
CA ALA A 36 -11.02 4.76 7.73
C ALA A 36 -10.24 5.73 6.87
N LEU A 37 -8.93 5.81 7.10
CA LEU A 37 -8.08 6.75 6.38
C LEU A 37 -7.31 6.04 5.28
N PRO A 38 -7.03 6.75 4.17
CA PRO A 38 -6.15 6.19 3.14
C PRO A 38 -4.79 5.86 3.75
N TRP A 39 -4.26 4.70 3.41
CA TRP A 39 -2.99 4.27 3.97
C TRP A 39 -2.00 4.10 2.83
N LEU A 40 -1.26 5.15 2.51
CA LEU A 40 -0.24 5.15 1.49
C LEU A 40 1.06 5.57 2.15
N THR A 41 2.05 4.70 2.09
CA THR A 41 3.30 4.96 2.75
C THR A 41 4.46 4.38 1.97
N HIS A 42 5.66 4.51 2.49
CA HIS A 42 6.88 4.02 1.87
C HIS A 42 7.53 2.98 2.78
N SER A 43 8.32 2.09 2.20
CA SER A 43 9.06 1.13 2.98
C SER A 43 10.38 0.80 2.30
N GLY A 44 11.33 0.37 3.10
CA GLY A 44 12.61 -0.11 2.62
C GLY A 44 12.99 -1.37 3.36
N THR A 45 14.21 -1.82 3.13
CA THR A 45 14.68 -3.07 3.70
C THR A 45 14.62 -3.04 5.24
N SER A 46 14.90 -1.89 5.84
CA SER A 46 15.01 -1.81 7.29
C SER A 46 13.69 -1.99 8.02
N ASP A 47 12.56 -1.63 7.38
CA ASP A 47 11.27 -1.71 8.05
C ASP A 47 10.24 -2.53 7.27
N PHE A 48 10.68 -3.29 6.27
CA PHE A 48 9.75 -4.02 5.42
C PHE A 48 8.89 -5.01 6.20
N ALA A 49 9.49 -5.71 7.16
CA ALA A 49 8.74 -6.68 7.95
C ALA A 49 7.58 -6.02 8.71
N SER A 50 7.86 -4.89 9.36
CA SER A 50 6.82 -4.24 10.17
C SER A 50 5.82 -3.48 9.30
N VAL A 51 6.25 -2.91 8.19
CA VAL A 51 5.37 -2.12 7.33
C VAL A 51 4.49 -3.01 6.46
N VAL A 52 5.08 -4.06 5.88
CA VAL A 52 4.39 -4.89 4.90
C VAL A 52 3.97 -6.25 5.47
N GLU A 53 4.93 -6.99 6.01
CA GLU A 53 4.65 -8.38 6.37
C GLU A 53 3.73 -8.52 7.56
N LYS A 54 3.77 -7.57 8.48
CA LYS A 54 2.92 -7.60 9.67
C LYS A 54 1.72 -6.67 9.55
N SER A 55 1.42 -6.22 8.33
CA SER A 55 0.28 -5.34 8.13
C SER A 55 -1.03 -6.04 8.51
N PRO A 56 -1.93 -5.33 9.21
CA PRO A 56 -3.22 -5.92 9.59
C PRO A 56 -4.18 -6.12 8.42
N ILE A 57 -3.90 -5.49 7.27
CA ILE A 57 -4.73 -5.63 6.07
C ILE A 57 -3.84 -5.88 4.87
N PRO A 58 -4.41 -6.33 3.74
CA PRO A 58 -3.60 -6.58 2.56
C PRO A 58 -2.83 -5.35 2.11
N VAL A 59 -1.68 -5.58 1.50
CA VAL A 59 -0.76 -4.54 1.06
C VAL A 59 -0.56 -4.64 -0.44
N LEU A 60 -0.67 -3.51 -1.12
CA LEU A 60 -0.29 -3.40 -2.51
C LEU A 60 1.06 -2.71 -2.55
N ILE A 61 2.10 -3.42 -2.95
CA ILE A 61 3.43 -2.85 -3.05
C ILE A 61 3.63 -2.31 -4.45
N ASP A 62 4.03 -1.05 -4.53
CA ASP A 62 4.36 -0.40 -5.81
C ASP A 62 5.88 -0.30 -5.90
N PHE A 63 6.49 -1.18 -6.69
CA PHE A 63 7.92 -1.11 -6.97
C PHE A 63 8.13 -0.11 -8.10
N TRP A 64 8.87 0.95 -7.82
CA TRP A 64 9.01 2.08 -8.73
C TRP A 64 10.41 2.64 -8.67
N ALA A 65 10.70 3.60 -9.56
CA ALA A 65 11.93 4.37 -9.53
C ALA A 65 11.66 5.77 -10.06
N PRO A 66 12.44 6.76 -9.60
CA PRO A 66 12.17 8.16 -10.02
C PRO A 66 12.32 8.43 -11.51
N TRP A 67 13.17 7.64 -12.19
CA TRP A 67 13.40 7.83 -13.64
C TRP A 67 12.38 7.13 -14.51
N CYS A 68 11.48 6.40 -13.93
CA CYS A 68 10.57 5.51 -14.66
C CYS A 68 9.31 6.27 -15.08
N GLY A 69 9.14 6.46 -16.39
CA GLY A 69 7.96 7.16 -16.92
C GLY A 69 6.66 6.46 -16.63
N PRO A 70 6.53 5.15 -16.94
CA PRO A 70 5.30 4.44 -16.63
C PRO A 70 4.96 4.42 -15.14
N CYS A 71 5.96 4.49 -14.26
CA CYS A 71 5.70 4.58 -12.83
C CYS A 71 4.94 5.84 -12.48
N ARG A 72 5.19 6.93 -13.20
CA ARG A 72 4.50 8.19 -12.97
C ARG A 72 3.03 8.12 -13.37
N ILE A 73 2.72 7.23 -14.32
CA ILE A 73 1.34 7.02 -14.72
C ILE A 73 0.60 6.22 -13.64
N VAL A 74 1.28 5.24 -13.06
CA VAL A 74 0.67 4.38 -12.04
C VAL A 74 0.52 5.10 -10.69
N ALA A 75 1.42 6.03 -10.38
CA ALA A 75 1.41 6.66 -9.06
C ALA A 75 0.05 7.26 -8.69
N PRO A 76 -0.60 8.07 -9.54
CA PRO A 76 -1.92 8.59 -9.18
C PRO A 76 -2.98 7.50 -9.11
N ALA A 77 -2.83 6.42 -9.88
CA ALA A 77 -3.77 5.31 -9.80
C ALA A 77 -3.68 4.61 -8.43
N VAL A 78 -2.46 4.39 -7.95
CA VAL A 78 -2.26 3.80 -6.63
C VAL A 78 -2.80 4.70 -5.54
N GLU A 79 -2.55 6.00 -5.68
CA GLU A 79 -3.02 6.98 -4.71
C GLU A 79 -4.54 6.98 -4.64
N ARG A 80 -5.19 7.00 -5.80
CA ARG A 80 -6.64 6.97 -5.86
C ARG A 80 -7.20 5.70 -5.25
N LEU A 81 -6.55 4.57 -5.54
CA LEU A 81 -6.99 3.30 -5.02
C LEU A 81 -6.89 3.26 -3.49
N SER A 82 -5.82 3.85 -2.93
CA SER A 82 -5.68 3.87 -1.48
C SER A 82 -6.79 4.69 -0.82
N ASN A 83 -7.31 5.72 -1.52
CA ASN A 83 -8.45 6.47 -1.02
C ASN A 83 -9.73 5.65 -1.11
N GLU A 84 -9.96 5.01 -2.25
CA GLU A 84 -11.20 4.29 -2.48
C GLU A 84 -11.31 3.03 -1.63
N LEU A 85 -10.19 2.41 -1.32
CA LEU A 85 -10.17 1.18 -0.54
C LEU A 85 -9.61 1.40 0.87
N ALA A 86 -9.78 2.61 1.39
CA ALA A 86 -9.33 2.93 2.75
C ALA A 86 -9.95 1.94 3.74
N GLY A 87 -9.13 1.42 4.65
CA GLY A 87 -9.56 0.42 5.60
C GLY A 87 -9.49 -1.00 5.08
N ARG A 88 -9.35 -1.19 3.76
CA ARG A 88 -9.30 -2.52 3.17
C ARG A 88 -7.97 -2.83 2.51
N LEU A 89 -7.21 -1.79 2.17
CA LEU A 89 -5.95 -1.96 1.45
C LEU A 89 -4.94 -0.93 1.94
N LYS A 90 -3.72 -1.38 2.15
CA LYS A 90 -2.59 -0.51 2.45
C LYS A 90 -1.71 -0.46 1.22
N ALA A 91 -1.35 0.74 0.77
CA ALA A 91 -0.45 0.90 -0.36
C ALA A 91 0.95 1.26 0.15
N VAL A 92 1.96 0.55 -0.32
CA VAL A 92 3.33 0.75 0.11
C VAL A 92 4.21 0.91 -1.11
N LYS A 93 4.97 2.00 -1.15
CA LYS A 93 5.86 2.28 -2.26
C LYS A 93 7.28 1.89 -1.90
N VAL A 94 7.94 1.16 -2.79
CA VAL A 94 9.33 0.74 -2.61
C VAL A 94 10.14 1.26 -3.78
N ASN A 95 11.09 2.14 -3.49
CA ASN A 95 11.98 2.72 -4.50
C ASN A 95 13.09 1.71 -4.80
N THR A 96 13.06 1.12 -5.99
CA THR A 96 14.02 0.06 -6.34
C THR A 96 15.45 0.57 -6.41
N ASP A 97 15.65 1.85 -6.71
CA ASP A 97 16.99 2.41 -6.72
C ASP A 97 17.62 2.40 -5.34
N LEU A 98 16.80 2.60 -4.30
CA LEU A 98 17.29 2.63 -2.92
C LEU A 98 17.26 1.27 -2.25
N GLU A 99 16.48 0.34 -2.78
CA GLU A 99 16.25 -0.95 -2.14
C GLU A 99 16.54 -2.11 -3.09
N PRO A 100 17.79 -2.25 -3.55
CA PRO A 100 18.09 -3.34 -4.48
C PRO A 100 17.88 -4.73 -3.87
N GLY A 101 18.00 -4.86 -2.55
CA GLY A 101 17.75 -6.13 -1.89
C GLY A 101 16.31 -6.57 -2.01
N LEU A 102 15.37 -5.63 -1.88
CA LEU A 102 13.95 -5.96 -2.04
C LEU A 102 13.63 -6.25 -3.50
N GLN A 103 14.24 -5.49 -4.41
CA GLN A 103 14.07 -5.76 -5.83
C GLN A 103 14.48 -7.19 -6.16
N GLU A 104 15.61 -7.62 -5.64
CA GLU A 104 16.10 -8.96 -5.88
C GLU A 104 15.25 -10.00 -5.20
N ARG A 105 14.84 -9.75 -3.96
CA ARG A 105 14.04 -10.69 -3.21
C ARG A 105 12.74 -11.03 -3.94
N PHE A 106 12.10 -10.03 -4.52
CA PHE A 106 10.84 -10.23 -5.24
C PHE A 106 11.04 -10.53 -6.72
N GLY A 107 12.29 -10.57 -7.19
CA GLY A 107 12.56 -10.85 -8.59
C GLY A 107 11.99 -9.81 -9.53
N ILE A 108 12.05 -8.54 -9.14
CA ILE A 108 11.46 -7.47 -9.92
C ILE A 108 12.39 -7.17 -11.10
N ARG A 109 11.89 -7.37 -12.31
CA ARG A 109 12.68 -7.13 -13.52
C ARG A 109 12.19 -5.95 -14.31
N GLY A 110 10.93 -5.62 -14.20
CA GLY A 110 10.36 -4.45 -14.86
C GLY A 110 9.60 -3.63 -13.86
N ILE A 111 9.52 -2.34 -14.09
CA ILE A 111 8.76 -1.44 -13.23
C ILE A 111 7.86 -0.55 -14.09
N PRO A 112 6.69 -0.17 -13.56
CA PRO A 112 6.21 -0.51 -12.22
C PRO A 112 5.78 -1.97 -12.14
N THR A 113 6.02 -2.60 -11.02
CA THR A 113 5.43 -3.90 -10.70
C THR A 113 4.66 -3.74 -9.40
N LEU A 114 3.42 -4.17 -9.44
CA LEU A 114 2.54 -4.09 -8.28
C LEU A 114 2.36 -5.49 -7.73
N VAL A 115 2.69 -5.67 -6.46
CA VAL A 115 2.63 -6.97 -5.81
C VAL A 115 1.60 -6.89 -4.70
N LEU A 116 0.62 -7.79 -4.74
CA LEU A 116 -0.41 -7.85 -3.71
C LEU A 116 -0.01 -8.88 -2.67
N MET A 117 0.13 -8.41 -1.44
CA MET A 117 0.49 -9.24 -0.29
C MET A 117 -0.69 -9.34 0.66
N ASP A 118 -0.82 -10.47 1.30
CA ASP A 118 -1.81 -10.62 2.36
C ASP A 118 -1.22 -11.57 3.38
N ASP A 119 -1.21 -11.12 4.63
CA ASP A 119 -0.70 -11.92 5.74
C ASP A 119 0.73 -12.39 5.48
N GLY A 120 1.54 -11.48 4.94
CA GLY A 120 2.95 -11.74 4.68
C GLY A 120 3.24 -12.58 3.45
N MET A 121 2.24 -12.93 2.67
CA MET A 121 2.42 -13.80 1.50
C MET A 121 2.00 -13.09 0.22
N GLU A 122 2.79 -13.29 -0.83
CA GLU A 122 2.44 -12.73 -2.13
C GLU A 122 1.25 -13.50 -2.71
N ARG A 123 0.20 -12.77 -3.07
CA ARG A 123 -0.99 -13.37 -3.66
C ARG A 123 -0.98 -13.31 -5.17
N ASP A 124 -0.52 -12.18 -5.72
CA ASP A 124 -0.48 -12.00 -7.15
C ASP A 124 0.36 -10.78 -7.46
N ARG A 125 0.71 -10.59 -8.73
CA ARG A 125 1.45 -9.42 -9.16
C ARG A 125 1.11 -9.06 -10.59
N ILE A 126 1.34 -7.81 -10.94
CA ILE A 126 1.09 -7.34 -12.29
C ILE A 126 2.13 -6.28 -12.61
N THR A 127 2.62 -6.28 -13.84
CA THR A 127 3.68 -5.38 -14.27
C THR A 127 3.14 -4.46 -15.36
N GLY A 128 3.52 -3.18 -15.31
CA GLY A 128 3.17 -2.21 -16.31
C GLY A 128 2.21 -1.16 -15.80
N ALA A 129 2.11 -0.07 -16.58
CA ALA A 129 1.22 1.03 -16.21
C ALA A 129 -0.22 0.64 -16.47
N MET A 130 -1.11 1.14 -15.61
CA MET A 130 -2.54 0.92 -15.81
C MET A 130 -3.32 2.04 -15.17
N SER A 131 -4.56 2.21 -15.61
CA SER A 131 -5.44 3.23 -15.06
C SER A 131 -5.93 2.83 -13.67
N ALA A 132 -6.48 3.81 -12.96
CA ALA A 132 -7.04 3.55 -11.63
C ALA A 132 -8.17 2.52 -11.71
N ASP A 133 -9.02 2.64 -12.73
CA ASP A 133 -10.13 1.69 -12.89
C ASP A 133 -9.63 0.27 -13.14
N ALA A 134 -8.64 0.12 -14.00
CA ALA A 134 -8.07 -1.19 -14.30
C ALA A 134 -7.40 -1.77 -13.05
N LEU A 135 -6.69 -0.95 -12.32
CA LEU A 135 -6.02 -1.39 -11.12
C LEU A 135 -7.03 -1.85 -10.06
N ARG A 136 -8.10 -1.10 -9.88
CA ARG A 136 -9.11 -1.47 -8.92
C ARG A 136 -9.78 -2.79 -9.31
N LYS A 137 -10.07 -2.97 -10.59
CA LYS A 137 -10.67 -4.21 -11.06
C LYS A 137 -9.75 -5.41 -10.84
N TRP A 138 -8.45 -5.18 -10.86
CA TRP A 138 -7.50 -6.23 -10.61
C TRP A 138 -7.37 -6.52 -9.12
N VAL A 139 -7.33 -5.48 -8.29
CA VAL A 139 -7.09 -5.63 -6.85
C VAL A 139 -8.33 -6.14 -6.11
N GLU A 140 -9.47 -5.52 -6.35
CA GLU A 140 -10.64 -5.73 -5.50
C GLU A 140 -11.10 -7.17 -5.41
N PRO A 141 -11.17 -7.93 -6.51
CA PRO A 141 -11.58 -9.34 -6.40
C PRO A 141 -10.59 -10.19 -5.61
N ARG A 142 -9.37 -9.72 -5.45
CA ARG A 142 -8.32 -10.47 -4.75
C ARG A 142 -8.23 -10.14 -3.27
N LEU A 143 -9.00 -9.14 -2.82
CA LEU A 143 -9.04 -8.81 -1.41
C LEU A 143 -9.94 -9.80 -0.68
N PRO A 144 -9.66 -10.04 0.61
CA PRO A 144 -10.56 -10.89 1.39
C PRO A 144 -11.93 -10.24 1.52
N VAL A 145 -12.92 -11.04 1.83
CA VAL A 145 -14.26 -10.52 2.05
C VAL A 145 -14.18 -9.44 3.12
N ALA A 146 -14.69 -8.27 2.78
CA ALA A 146 -14.51 -7.09 3.60
C ALA A 146 -14.93 -7.33 5.04
N SER A 147 -14.02 -7.02 5.96
CA SER A 147 -14.25 -6.95 7.39
C SER A 147 -14.80 -8.21 8.04
N LYS A 148 -15.44 -9.07 7.28
CA LYS A 148 -16.12 -10.20 7.87
C LYS A 148 -15.18 -11.12 8.61
N SER A 149 -14.13 -11.59 7.96
CA SER A 149 -13.22 -12.51 8.60
C SER A 149 -12.43 -11.84 9.71
N ARG A 150 -12.13 -10.56 9.54
CA ARG A 150 -11.33 -9.86 10.54
C ARG A 150 -12.12 -9.58 11.78
N VAL A 151 -13.40 -9.30 11.61
CA VAL A 151 -14.26 -9.00 12.75
C VAL A 151 -14.49 -10.25 13.60
N THR A 152 -14.69 -11.36 12.95
CA THR A 152 -15.01 -12.59 13.67
C THR A 152 -13.82 -13.19 14.38
N ASP A 153 -12.64 -12.68 14.13
CA ASP A 153 -11.43 -13.20 14.76
C ASP A 153 -11.27 -12.73 16.20
N GLN A 154 -12.21 -12.05 16.73
CA GLN A 154 -12.12 -11.51 18.07
C GLN A 154 -12.23 -12.59 19.14
#